data_3ab75db1f659d5a4b746fbdbe57f7c00
#
_entry.id   3ab75db1f659d5a4b746fbdbe57f7c00
#
_cell.length_a   1.000
_cell.length_b   1.000
_cell.length_c   1.000
_cell.angle_alpha   90.00
_cell.angle_beta   90.00
_cell.angle_gamma   90.00
#
_symmetry.space_group_name_H-M   'P 1'
#
loop_
_entity.id
_entity.type
_entity.pdbx_description
1 polymer ?
#
loop_
_entity_poly.entity_id
_entity_poly.type
_entity_poly.pdbx_seq_one_letter_code
_entity_poly.pdbx_strand_id
1 'polypeptide(L)'
;MVSNSVKKPYFEDMQKTYEDHAMLKLAYIDLQDYLNTLQEKHDNLEKQLKEVEKTLEENPNSKKNKTKHTQVKQQYDSNERKINQTKDKIAEEGQVLNLAAALYIYNDHEVYYLSSGSNPKYNAYMGAYRLQWEMIKFAKEHDINRYNFYGITGDFSEDAEDAGVQKFKEGFNADVYEYIGDFVKPIKPIFYKLKETLENRKS
;
A
#
# COMPACT_ATOMS: atom_id res chain seq x y z
N MET A 1 4.58 -6.32 -22.03
CA MET A 1 5.78 -7.01 -21.48
C MET A 1 5.38 -7.95 -20.37
N VAL A 2 5.74 -9.22 -20.44
CA VAL A 2 5.58 -10.12 -19.29
C VAL A 2 6.62 -9.65 -18.28
N SER A 3 6.16 -9.03 -17.19
CA SER A 3 7.00 -8.75 -16.02
C SER A 3 7.70 -10.06 -15.67
N ASN A 4 9.02 -10.14 -15.83
CA ASN A 4 9.81 -11.23 -15.28
C ASN A 4 9.60 -11.17 -13.76
N SER A 5 8.66 -11.99 -13.27
CA SER A 5 8.40 -12.06 -11.84
C SER A 5 9.70 -12.45 -11.15
N VAL A 6 10.21 -11.54 -10.33
CA VAL A 6 11.42 -11.77 -9.54
C VAL A 6 11.16 -13.01 -8.69
N LYS A 7 12.04 -14.02 -8.81
CA LYS A 7 11.84 -15.31 -8.15
C LYS A 7 12.16 -15.23 -6.66
N LYS A 8 11.51 -16.08 -5.86
CA LYS A 8 11.74 -16.17 -4.41
C LYS A 8 13.22 -16.18 -3.99
N PRO A 9 14.15 -16.92 -4.65
CA PRO A 9 15.57 -16.89 -4.32
C PRO A 9 16.21 -15.49 -4.32
N TYR A 10 15.78 -14.61 -5.22
CA TYR A 10 16.29 -13.23 -5.25
C TYR A 10 16.03 -12.49 -3.95
N PHE A 11 14.81 -12.59 -3.40
CA PHE A 11 14.46 -11.93 -2.14
C PHE A 11 15.20 -12.54 -0.95
N GLU A 12 15.39 -13.87 -0.95
CA GLU A 12 16.17 -14.57 0.06
C GLU A 12 17.65 -14.17 0.05
N ASP A 13 18.23 -14.03 -1.15
CA ASP A 13 19.61 -13.59 -1.31
C ASP A 13 19.79 -12.12 -0.91
N MET A 14 18.85 -11.26 -1.26
CA MET A 14 18.86 -9.86 -0.82
C MET A 14 18.81 -9.75 0.70
N GLN A 15 17.93 -10.51 1.35
CA GLN A 15 17.82 -10.50 2.80
C GLN A 15 19.09 -11.04 3.49
N LYS A 16 19.73 -12.09 2.94
CA LYS A 16 21.01 -12.60 3.44
C LYS A 16 22.15 -11.63 3.23
N THR A 17 22.17 -10.90 2.10
CA THR A 17 23.26 -9.99 1.74
C THR A 17 23.23 -8.72 2.58
N TYR A 18 22.03 -8.18 2.83
CA TYR A 18 21.84 -6.91 3.53
C TYR A 18 21.47 -7.09 5.02
N GLU A 19 21.18 -8.32 5.45
CA GLU A 19 20.89 -8.67 6.85
C GLU A 19 19.86 -7.72 7.48
N ASP A 20 20.22 -7.02 8.55
CA ASP A 20 19.35 -6.09 9.27
C ASP A 20 19.01 -4.82 8.46
N HIS A 21 19.71 -4.55 7.36
CA HIS A 21 19.45 -3.44 6.45
C HIS A 21 18.42 -3.76 5.35
N ALA A 22 17.91 -5.00 5.30
CA ALA A 22 16.85 -5.40 4.40
C ALA A 22 15.56 -5.70 5.16
N MET A 23 14.45 -5.04 4.79
CA MET A 23 13.15 -5.25 5.40
C MET A 23 12.14 -5.70 4.35
N LEU A 24 11.59 -6.90 4.50
CA LEU A 24 10.40 -7.33 3.80
C LEU A 24 9.17 -7.00 4.65
N LYS A 25 8.32 -6.10 4.17
CA LYS A 25 7.08 -5.68 4.83
C LYS A 25 5.88 -6.23 4.09
N LEU A 26 4.89 -6.65 4.86
CA LEU A 26 3.59 -7.13 4.38
C LEU A 26 2.48 -6.26 4.98
N ALA A 27 1.63 -5.69 4.12
CA ALA A 27 0.37 -5.10 4.53
C ALA A 27 -0.72 -6.16 4.41
N TYR A 28 -1.44 -6.37 5.48
CA TYR A 28 -2.59 -7.28 5.52
C TYR A 28 -3.73 -6.65 6.32
N ILE A 29 -4.92 -7.19 6.16
CA ILE A 29 -6.06 -6.90 7.03
C ILE A 29 -6.53 -8.21 7.66
N ASP A 30 -6.70 -8.20 8.98
CA ASP A 30 -7.44 -9.22 9.69
C ASP A 30 -8.93 -8.85 9.67
N LEU A 31 -9.69 -9.60 8.92
CA LEU A 31 -11.13 -9.36 8.75
C LEU A 31 -11.90 -9.66 10.05
N GLN A 32 -11.37 -10.51 10.95
CA GLN A 32 -12.01 -10.75 12.24
C GLN A 32 -11.89 -9.53 13.15
N ASP A 33 -10.71 -8.91 13.21
CA ASP A 33 -10.49 -7.68 13.98
C ASP A 33 -11.33 -6.53 13.42
N TYR A 34 -11.40 -6.44 12.08
CA TYR A 34 -12.28 -5.47 11.43
C TYR A 34 -13.76 -5.73 11.76
N LEU A 35 -14.21 -6.98 11.73
CA LEU A 35 -15.56 -7.37 12.10
C LEU A 35 -15.88 -7.00 13.56
N ASN A 36 -14.95 -7.25 14.48
CA ASN A 36 -15.11 -6.87 15.89
C ASN A 36 -15.29 -5.34 16.04
N THR A 37 -14.49 -4.55 15.34
CA THR A 37 -14.63 -3.08 15.33
C THR A 37 -15.98 -2.63 14.78
N LEU A 38 -16.48 -3.28 13.72
CA LEU A 38 -17.80 -3.00 13.17
C LEU A 38 -18.92 -3.38 14.16
N GLN A 39 -18.77 -4.47 14.91
CA GLN A 39 -19.70 -4.93 15.92
C GLN A 39 -19.81 -3.93 17.09
N GLU A 40 -18.67 -3.49 17.63
CA GLU A 40 -18.65 -2.46 18.67
C GLU A 40 -19.32 -1.15 18.22
N LYS A 41 -19.07 -0.76 16.98
CA LYS A 41 -19.72 0.41 16.38
C LYS A 41 -21.21 0.20 16.23
N HIS A 42 -21.65 -1.00 15.84
CA HIS A 42 -23.05 -1.37 15.71
C HIS A 42 -23.78 -1.22 17.04
N ASP A 43 -23.22 -1.78 18.12
CA ASP A 43 -23.80 -1.72 19.47
C ASP A 43 -23.92 -0.27 19.96
N ASN A 44 -22.94 0.57 19.66
CA ASN A 44 -22.99 2.00 19.99
C ASN A 44 -24.08 2.74 19.18
N LEU A 45 -24.22 2.43 17.89
CA LEU A 45 -25.24 3.04 17.04
C LEU A 45 -26.66 2.59 17.43
N GLU A 46 -26.82 1.32 17.84
CA GLU A 46 -28.08 0.81 18.37
C GLU A 46 -28.51 1.54 19.65
N LYS A 47 -27.59 1.77 20.58
CA LYS A 47 -27.86 2.57 21.78
C LYS A 47 -28.28 3.99 21.42
N GLN A 48 -27.54 4.65 20.53
CA GLN A 48 -27.88 6.00 20.07
C GLN A 48 -29.26 6.04 19.37
N LEU A 49 -29.59 5.05 18.59
CA LEU A 49 -30.86 4.96 17.90
C LEU A 49 -32.02 4.86 18.91
N LYS A 50 -31.92 3.97 19.89
CA LYS A 50 -32.91 3.81 20.99
C LYS A 50 -33.08 5.10 21.80
N GLU A 51 -32.01 5.83 22.09
CA GLU A 51 -32.07 7.11 22.80
C GLU A 51 -32.81 8.19 21.97
N VAL A 52 -32.51 8.26 20.67
CA VAL A 52 -33.16 9.23 19.79
C VAL A 52 -34.63 8.87 19.55
N GLU A 53 -34.96 7.60 19.42
CA GLU A 53 -36.33 7.10 19.32
C GLU A 53 -37.15 7.50 20.56
N LYS A 54 -36.63 7.27 21.77
CA LYS A 54 -37.25 7.70 23.02
C LYS A 54 -37.51 9.21 23.05
N THR A 55 -36.51 10.02 22.66
CA THR A 55 -36.69 11.50 22.60
C THR A 55 -37.68 11.94 21.53
N LEU A 56 -37.88 11.16 20.47
CA LEU A 56 -38.90 11.41 19.47
C LEU A 56 -40.33 11.04 19.96
N GLU A 57 -40.45 9.98 20.75
CA GLU A 57 -41.72 9.61 21.42
C GLU A 57 -42.17 10.73 22.37
N GLU A 58 -41.23 11.31 23.15
CA GLU A 58 -41.52 12.46 24.04
C GLU A 58 -41.80 13.75 23.29
N ASN A 59 -41.20 13.99 22.13
CA ASN A 59 -41.39 15.19 21.30
C ASN A 59 -41.41 14.85 19.80
N PRO A 60 -42.53 14.35 19.28
CA PRO A 60 -42.68 13.88 17.89
C PRO A 60 -42.48 14.95 16.81
N ASN A 61 -42.63 16.23 17.16
CA ASN A 61 -42.54 17.34 16.20
C ASN A 61 -41.15 17.98 16.11
N SER A 62 -40.19 17.55 16.89
CA SER A 62 -38.82 18.07 16.89
C SER A 62 -38.10 17.75 15.57
N LYS A 63 -37.94 18.77 14.72
CA LYS A 63 -37.16 18.64 13.48
C LYS A 63 -35.73 18.18 13.73
N LYS A 64 -35.09 18.69 14.79
CA LYS A 64 -33.71 18.30 15.19
C LYS A 64 -33.61 16.80 15.47
N ASN A 65 -34.55 16.25 16.24
CA ASN A 65 -34.55 14.84 16.61
C ASN A 65 -34.86 13.95 15.39
N LYS A 66 -35.76 14.37 14.50
CA LYS A 66 -36.02 13.68 13.22
C LYS A 66 -34.78 13.61 12.34
N THR A 67 -34.06 14.71 12.19
CA THR A 67 -32.77 14.72 11.43
C THR A 67 -31.74 13.82 12.06
N LYS A 68 -31.57 13.89 13.39
CA LYS A 68 -30.63 13.02 14.13
C LYS A 68 -31.00 11.53 13.97
N HIS A 69 -32.29 11.20 14.10
CA HIS A 69 -32.76 9.81 13.88
C HIS A 69 -32.41 9.32 12.48
N THR A 70 -32.71 10.10 11.43
CA THR A 70 -32.38 9.73 10.06
C THR A 70 -30.89 9.50 9.88
N GLN A 71 -30.04 10.36 10.44
CA GLN A 71 -28.58 10.23 10.33
C GLN A 71 -28.05 8.97 11.05
N VAL A 72 -28.50 8.75 12.29
CA VAL A 72 -28.08 7.57 13.07
C VAL A 72 -28.59 6.29 12.41
N LYS A 73 -29.83 6.27 11.93
CA LYS A 73 -30.40 5.13 11.21
C LYS A 73 -29.63 4.81 9.95
N GLN A 74 -29.27 5.80 9.14
CA GLN A 74 -28.43 5.60 7.95
C GLN A 74 -27.05 5.01 8.29
N GLN A 75 -26.43 5.48 9.38
CA GLN A 75 -25.14 4.93 9.85
C GLN A 75 -25.27 3.50 10.32
N TYR A 76 -26.33 3.20 11.07
CA TYR A 76 -26.64 1.84 11.56
C TYR A 76 -26.82 0.89 10.38
N ASP A 77 -27.70 1.19 9.44
CA ASP A 77 -27.98 0.35 8.28
C ASP A 77 -26.75 0.17 7.37
N SER A 78 -25.91 1.21 7.25
CA SER A 78 -24.65 1.13 6.52
C SER A 78 -23.64 0.23 7.23
N ASN A 79 -23.58 0.31 8.56
CA ASN A 79 -22.67 -0.52 9.36
C ASN A 79 -23.11 -1.98 9.36
N GLU A 80 -24.41 -2.27 9.47
CA GLU A 80 -24.96 -3.62 9.37
C GLU A 80 -24.63 -4.29 8.02
N ARG A 81 -24.77 -3.55 6.90
CA ARG A 81 -24.35 -4.04 5.59
C ARG A 81 -22.86 -4.38 5.54
N LYS A 82 -22.00 -3.55 6.14
CA LYS A 82 -20.56 -3.84 6.22
C LYS A 82 -20.25 -5.09 7.04
N ILE A 83 -20.96 -5.29 8.15
CA ILE A 83 -20.84 -6.52 8.97
C ILE A 83 -21.13 -7.74 8.10
N ASN A 84 -22.26 -7.75 7.39
CA ASN A 84 -22.65 -8.89 6.55
C ASN A 84 -21.66 -9.13 5.42
N GLN A 85 -21.27 -8.08 4.69
CA GLN A 85 -20.24 -8.16 3.65
C GLN A 85 -18.89 -8.68 4.16
N THR A 86 -18.52 -8.31 5.41
CA THR A 86 -17.26 -8.79 6.00
C THR A 86 -17.36 -10.26 6.37
N LYS A 87 -18.51 -10.72 6.91
CA LYS A 87 -18.76 -12.14 7.19
C LYS A 87 -18.70 -12.98 5.93
N ASP A 88 -19.36 -12.53 4.84
CA ASP A 88 -19.33 -13.21 3.55
C ASP A 88 -17.90 -13.29 3.02
N LYS A 89 -17.14 -12.19 3.13
CA LYS A 89 -15.75 -12.16 2.70
C LYS A 89 -14.85 -13.10 3.51
N ILE A 90 -15.05 -13.20 4.83
CA ILE A 90 -14.34 -14.20 5.66
C ILE A 90 -14.64 -15.62 5.19
N ALA A 91 -15.90 -15.92 4.86
CA ALA A 91 -16.29 -17.24 4.39
C ALA A 91 -15.70 -17.59 3.02
N GLU A 92 -15.58 -16.62 2.12
CA GLU A 92 -15.09 -16.83 0.74
C GLU A 92 -13.56 -16.80 0.64
N GLU A 93 -12.90 -15.90 1.38
CA GLU A 93 -11.50 -15.55 1.16
C GLU A 93 -10.60 -15.84 2.38
N GLY A 94 -11.19 -16.23 3.50
CA GLY A 94 -10.50 -16.47 4.76
C GLY A 94 -10.36 -15.20 5.62
N GLN A 95 -9.81 -15.38 6.81
CA GLN A 95 -9.75 -14.34 7.85
C GLN A 95 -8.73 -13.25 7.51
N VAL A 96 -7.62 -13.60 6.86
CA VAL A 96 -6.51 -12.66 6.60
C VAL A 96 -6.35 -12.42 5.11
N LEU A 97 -6.46 -11.17 4.70
CA LEU A 97 -6.23 -10.74 3.33
C LEU A 97 -4.87 -10.06 3.19
N ASN A 98 -3.97 -10.67 2.41
CA ASN A 98 -2.69 -10.06 2.06
C ASN A 98 -2.90 -9.00 0.97
N LEU A 99 -2.62 -7.75 1.27
CA LEU A 99 -2.93 -6.60 0.41
C LEU A 99 -1.78 -6.23 -0.50
N ALA A 100 -0.58 -6.09 0.09
CA ALA A 100 0.63 -5.69 -0.62
C ALA A 100 1.88 -6.15 0.17
N ALA A 101 2.97 -6.35 -0.55
CA ALA A 101 4.28 -6.59 0.06
C ALA A 101 5.32 -5.70 -0.60
N ALA A 102 6.36 -5.32 0.15
CA ALA A 102 7.47 -4.54 -0.38
C ALA A 102 8.78 -4.89 0.31
N LEU A 103 9.85 -4.90 -0.47
CA LEU A 103 11.22 -5.01 0.01
C LEU A 103 11.84 -3.63 0.05
N TYR A 104 12.36 -3.28 1.21
CA TYR A 104 13.13 -2.06 1.46
C TYR A 104 14.55 -2.42 1.83
N ILE A 105 15.49 -1.60 1.36
CA ILE A 105 16.88 -1.62 1.82
C ILE A 105 17.18 -0.23 2.37
N TYR A 106 17.92 -0.16 3.46
CA TYR A 106 18.25 1.13 4.07
C TYR A 106 19.67 1.15 4.62
N ASN A 107 20.18 2.36 4.78
CA ASN A 107 21.41 2.66 5.49
C ASN A 107 21.20 3.96 6.30
N ASP A 108 22.23 4.49 6.92
CA ASP A 108 22.15 5.70 7.75
C ASP A 108 21.74 6.97 6.99
N HIS A 109 21.65 6.92 5.66
CA HIS A 109 21.40 8.09 4.82
C HIS A 109 20.12 7.99 4.00
N GLU A 110 19.69 6.78 3.64
CA GLU A 110 18.62 6.59 2.67
C GLU A 110 17.86 5.27 2.89
N VAL A 111 16.53 5.34 2.73
CA VAL A 111 15.66 4.16 2.58
C VAL A 111 15.32 3.99 1.11
N TYR A 112 15.55 2.81 0.56
CA TYR A 112 15.20 2.44 -0.81
C TYR A 112 13.95 1.56 -0.84
N TYR A 113 12.92 2.01 -1.54
CA TYR A 113 11.77 1.19 -1.92
C TYR A 113 12.11 0.36 -3.16
N LEU A 114 12.72 -0.81 -2.94
CA LEU A 114 13.39 -1.55 -4.01
C LEU A 114 12.44 -2.33 -4.91
N SER A 115 11.47 -3.03 -4.31
CA SER A 115 10.54 -3.88 -5.05
C SER A 115 9.23 -4.02 -4.29
N SER A 116 8.13 -4.15 -5.02
CA SER A 116 6.81 -4.33 -4.39
C SER A 116 5.84 -5.06 -5.30
N GLY A 117 4.80 -5.57 -4.66
CA GLY A 117 3.62 -6.11 -5.33
C GLY A 117 2.37 -5.85 -4.51
N SER A 118 1.26 -5.60 -5.17
CA SER A 118 -0.05 -5.49 -4.54
C SER A 118 -1.04 -6.44 -5.19
N ASN A 119 -2.05 -6.87 -4.42
CA ASN A 119 -3.15 -7.62 -4.97
C ASN A 119 -4.20 -6.65 -5.51
N PRO A 120 -4.43 -6.58 -6.84
CA PRO A 120 -5.37 -5.63 -7.43
C PRO A 120 -6.80 -5.76 -6.89
N LYS A 121 -7.21 -6.97 -6.49
CA LYS A 121 -8.52 -7.25 -5.90
C LYS A 121 -8.75 -6.44 -4.61
N TYR A 122 -7.68 -6.09 -3.90
CA TYR A 122 -7.72 -5.43 -2.59
C TYR A 122 -7.20 -3.99 -2.61
N ASN A 123 -7.02 -3.39 -3.77
CA ASN A 123 -6.52 -2.02 -3.89
C ASN A 123 -7.35 -0.99 -3.09
N ALA A 124 -8.65 -1.23 -2.93
CA ALA A 124 -9.54 -0.38 -2.10
C ALA A 124 -9.10 -0.28 -0.63
N TYR A 125 -8.31 -1.22 -0.12
CA TYR A 125 -7.77 -1.18 1.23
C TYR A 125 -6.45 -0.40 1.34
N MET A 126 -5.91 0.11 0.23
CA MET A 126 -4.75 1.01 0.20
C MET A 126 -3.47 0.41 0.84
N GLY A 127 -3.27 -0.91 0.75
CA GLY A 127 -2.15 -1.61 1.38
C GLY A 127 -0.77 -1.09 0.97
N ALA A 128 -0.56 -0.77 -0.31
CA ALA A 128 0.69 -0.21 -0.81
C ALA A 128 0.98 1.17 -0.19
N TYR A 129 -0.03 2.04 -0.05
CA TYR A 129 0.12 3.35 0.61
C TYR A 129 0.48 3.20 2.09
N ARG A 130 -0.12 2.22 2.77
CA ARG A 130 0.21 1.94 4.17
C ARG A 130 1.67 1.53 4.34
N LEU A 131 2.19 0.69 3.47
CA LEU A 131 3.59 0.27 3.50
C LEU A 131 4.55 1.47 3.36
N GLN A 132 4.29 2.37 2.40
CA GLN A 132 5.11 3.59 2.23
C GLN A 132 5.06 4.47 3.47
N TRP A 133 3.85 4.70 4.00
CA TRP A 133 3.68 5.54 5.18
C TRP A 133 4.43 5.01 6.40
N GLU A 134 4.38 3.71 6.65
CA GLU A 134 5.12 3.08 7.76
C GLU A 134 6.63 3.20 7.57
N MET A 135 7.13 3.05 6.34
CA MET A 135 8.56 3.17 6.07
C MET A 135 9.06 4.62 6.06
N ILE A 136 8.23 5.58 5.69
CA ILE A 136 8.54 7.02 5.84
C ILE A 136 8.63 7.38 7.33
N LYS A 137 7.72 6.86 8.16
CA LYS A 137 7.81 7.04 9.63
C LYS A 137 9.08 6.40 10.19
N PHE A 138 9.40 5.18 9.77
CA PHE A 138 10.63 4.50 10.14
C PHE A 138 11.86 5.34 9.81
N ALA A 139 11.96 5.87 8.59
CA ALA A 139 13.07 6.74 8.19
C ALA A 139 13.20 7.96 9.11
N LYS A 140 12.07 8.60 9.41
CA LYS A 140 12.04 9.77 10.31
C LYS A 140 12.46 9.41 11.74
N GLU A 141 12.02 8.29 12.27
CA GLU A 141 12.32 7.81 13.62
C GLU A 141 13.80 7.41 13.80
N HIS A 142 14.48 7.08 12.69
CA HIS A 142 15.89 6.69 12.67
C HIS A 142 16.82 7.78 12.11
N ASP A 143 16.31 9.02 11.97
CA ASP A 143 17.07 10.18 11.46
C ASP A 143 17.63 9.93 10.03
N ILE A 144 16.98 9.07 9.24
CA ILE A 144 17.33 8.83 7.83
C ILE A 144 16.64 9.92 6.98
N ASN A 145 17.44 10.80 6.39
CA ASN A 145 16.95 12.03 5.79
C ASN A 145 16.41 11.86 4.35
N ARG A 146 16.64 10.71 3.70
CA ARG A 146 16.24 10.47 2.32
C ARG A 146 15.39 9.23 2.21
N TYR A 147 14.32 9.35 1.40
CA TYR A 147 13.46 8.23 1.04
C TYR A 147 13.37 8.13 -0.50
N ASN A 148 13.88 7.05 -1.03
CA ASN A 148 13.99 6.82 -2.46
C ASN A 148 12.89 5.87 -2.95
N PHE A 149 11.96 6.37 -3.74
CA PHE A 149 10.91 5.59 -4.36
C PHE A 149 11.36 4.75 -5.55
N TYR A 150 12.69 4.72 -5.81
CA TYR A 150 13.30 4.05 -6.96
C TYR A 150 12.88 4.68 -8.31
N GLY A 151 13.25 4.02 -9.43
CA GLY A 151 13.11 4.60 -10.76
C GLY A 151 11.69 4.77 -11.29
N ILE A 152 11.57 5.65 -12.27
CA ILE A 152 10.46 5.79 -13.21
C ILE A 152 11.04 5.82 -14.62
N THR A 153 10.21 5.66 -15.64
CA THR A 153 10.66 5.66 -17.06
C THR A 153 11.17 7.03 -17.52
N GLY A 154 10.69 8.12 -16.91
CA GLY A 154 10.94 9.50 -17.37
C GLY A 154 10.01 9.94 -18.50
N ASP A 155 9.09 9.09 -18.93
CA ASP A 155 7.99 9.45 -19.81
C ASP A 155 6.80 9.91 -18.95
N PHE A 156 6.46 11.20 -19.03
CA PHE A 156 5.39 11.83 -18.25
C PHE A 156 4.07 11.97 -19.02
N SER A 157 3.92 11.27 -20.14
CA SER A 157 2.66 11.23 -20.88
C SER A 157 1.57 10.44 -20.12
N GLU A 158 0.31 10.73 -20.40
CA GLU A 158 -0.82 10.06 -19.75
C GLU A 158 -0.90 8.55 -20.08
N ASP A 159 -0.31 8.16 -21.21
CA ASP A 159 -0.24 6.77 -21.71
C ASP A 159 1.11 6.10 -21.44
N ALA A 160 1.98 6.70 -20.63
CA ALA A 160 3.24 6.10 -20.22
C ALA A 160 3.02 4.72 -19.56
N GLU A 161 3.90 3.76 -19.84
CA GLU A 161 3.82 2.39 -19.30
C GLU A 161 3.71 2.37 -17.78
N ASP A 162 4.36 3.31 -17.09
CA ASP A 162 4.39 3.43 -15.64
C ASP A 162 3.60 4.62 -15.08
N ALA A 163 2.67 5.21 -15.85
CA ALA A 163 1.86 6.37 -15.42
C ALA A 163 1.17 6.15 -14.06
N GLY A 164 0.68 4.94 -13.80
CA GLY A 164 0.09 4.58 -12.50
C GLY A 164 1.09 4.59 -11.35
N VAL A 165 2.35 4.20 -11.61
CA VAL A 165 3.45 4.21 -10.62
C VAL A 165 3.89 5.64 -10.35
N GLN A 166 3.99 6.47 -11.39
CA GLN A 166 4.32 7.89 -11.27
C GLN A 166 3.28 8.60 -10.39
N LYS A 167 2.00 8.45 -10.71
CA LYS A 167 0.89 9.02 -9.94
C LYS A 167 0.87 8.55 -8.48
N PHE A 168 1.23 7.29 -8.24
CA PHE A 168 1.37 6.77 -6.89
C PHE A 168 2.48 7.48 -6.11
N LYS A 169 3.65 7.70 -6.72
CA LYS A 169 4.79 8.39 -6.11
C LYS A 169 4.54 9.89 -5.91
N GLU A 170 3.88 10.54 -6.85
CA GLU A 170 3.42 11.93 -6.75
C GLU A 170 2.51 12.16 -5.54
N GLY A 171 1.69 11.16 -5.17
CA GLY A 171 0.84 11.22 -3.97
C GLY A 171 1.60 11.40 -2.66
N PHE A 172 2.91 11.16 -2.65
CA PHE A 172 3.82 11.42 -1.51
C PHE A 172 4.65 12.70 -1.70
N ASN A 173 4.35 13.52 -2.70
CA ASN A 173 5.10 14.73 -3.04
C ASN A 173 6.59 14.43 -3.31
N ALA A 174 6.87 13.35 -4.02
CA ALA A 174 8.24 12.95 -4.37
C ALA A 174 8.80 13.83 -5.48
N ASP A 175 10.05 14.25 -5.31
CA ASP A 175 10.81 14.95 -6.36
C ASP A 175 11.42 13.95 -7.34
N VAL A 176 11.47 14.32 -8.61
CA VAL A 176 12.12 13.53 -9.67
C VAL A 176 13.53 14.03 -9.90
N TYR A 177 14.50 13.12 -9.84
CA TYR A 177 15.90 13.39 -10.14
C TYR A 177 16.35 12.57 -11.34
N GLU A 178 16.86 13.26 -12.35
CA GLU A 178 17.51 12.62 -13.49
C GLU A 178 19.02 12.45 -13.19
N TYR A 179 19.49 11.20 -13.25
CA TYR A 179 20.90 10.91 -13.11
C TYR A 179 21.59 11.03 -14.47
N ILE A 180 22.83 11.51 -14.47
CA ILE A 180 23.62 11.68 -15.71
C ILE A 180 24.00 10.36 -16.40
N GLY A 181 23.58 9.22 -15.86
CA GLY A 181 23.85 7.88 -16.38
C GLY A 181 25.16 7.29 -15.88
N ASP A 182 25.46 6.10 -16.38
CA ASP A 182 26.63 5.34 -15.99
C ASP A 182 27.84 5.66 -16.88
N PHE A 183 29.01 5.82 -16.26
CA PHE A 183 30.27 5.99 -16.97
C PHE A 183 31.04 4.69 -17.00
N VAL A 184 31.31 4.14 -18.17
CA VAL A 184 32.08 2.92 -18.35
C VAL A 184 33.48 3.25 -18.88
N LYS A 185 34.51 2.83 -18.12
CA LYS A 185 35.92 2.88 -18.58
C LYS A 185 36.41 1.45 -18.80
N PRO A 186 36.49 0.97 -20.06
CA PRO A 186 37.04 -0.36 -20.35
C PRO A 186 38.53 -0.46 -19.97
N ILE A 187 38.85 -1.29 -18.98
CA ILE A 187 40.25 -1.52 -18.57
C ILE A 187 40.98 -2.38 -19.59
N LYS A 188 40.26 -3.33 -20.21
CA LYS A 188 40.76 -4.19 -21.31
C LYS A 188 39.83 -4.08 -22.51
N PRO A 189 40.07 -3.08 -23.43
CA PRO A 189 39.13 -2.75 -24.49
C PRO A 189 38.78 -3.91 -25.43
N ILE A 190 39.74 -4.80 -25.73
CA ILE A 190 39.52 -5.95 -26.62
C ILE A 190 38.51 -6.94 -25.99
N PHE A 191 38.70 -7.28 -24.73
CA PHE A 191 37.80 -8.19 -24.02
C PHE A 191 36.42 -7.56 -23.79
N TYR A 192 36.36 -6.24 -23.56
CA TYR A 192 35.10 -5.51 -23.41
C TYR A 192 34.29 -5.56 -24.72
N LYS A 193 34.87 -5.27 -25.86
CA LYS A 193 34.24 -5.39 -27.18
C LYS A 193 33.77 -6.80 -27.50
N LEU A 194 34.56 -7.80 -27.12
CA LEU A 194 34.19 -9.19 -27.32
C LEU A 194 32.95 -9.56 -26.48
N LYS A 195 32.90 -9.11 -25.23
CA LYS A 195 31.73 -9.28 -24.34
C LYS A 195 30.50 -8.63 -24.94
N GLU A 196 30.54 -7.35 -25.31
CA GLU A 196 29.41 -6.63 -25.94
C GLU A 196 28.90 -7.36 -27.19
N THR A 197 29.83 -7.85 -28.05
CA THR A 197 29.43 -8.58 -29.26
C THR A 197 28.71 -9.89 -28.92
N LEU A 198 29.09 -10.57 -27.85
CA LEU A 198 28.44 -11.81 -27.40
C LEU A 198 27.10 -11.56 -26.74
N GLU A 199 26.94 -10.46 -26.02
CA GLU A 199 25.68 -10.07 -25.36
C GLU A 199 24.63 -9.61 -26.39
N ASN A 200 25.03 -8.79 -27.36
CA ASN A 200 24.16 -8.34 -28.46
C ASN A 200 23.69 -9.47 -29.42
N ARG A 201 24.33 -10.64 -29.39
CA ARG A 201 23.88 -11.83 -30.16
C ARG A 201 22.84 -12.65 -29.42
N LYS A 202 22.61 -12.37 -28.13
CA LYS A 202 21.65 -13.11 -27.28
C LYS A 202 20.34 -12.36 -27.06
N SER A 203 20.26 -11.09 -27.43
CA SER A 203 19.07 -10.25 -27.46
C SER A 203 18.43 -10.28 -28.86
#